data_c8e1a314de55c6300ff96af50d8093e7
#
_entry.id   c8e1a314de55c6300ff96af50d8093e7
#
_cell.length_a   1.000
_cell.length_b   1.000
_cell.length_c   1.000
_cell.angle_alpha   90.00
_cell.angle_beta   90.00
_cell.angle_gamma   90.00
#
_symmetry.space_group_name_H-M   'P 1'
#
loop_
_entity.id
_entity.type
_entity.pdbx_description
1 polymer ?
#
loop_
_entity_poly.entity_id
_entity_poly.type
_entity_poly.pdbx_seq_one_letter_code
_entity_poly.pdbx_strand_id
1 'polypeptide(L)'
;VDAVDFFKRGTGSGQSLGESLGKIVSLLIWLFGLLVILQILGLGAVAGPVDSLLENIVDFIPNLIGAGLIFFIGMMVARIVRDLIMTTLQTVDFDKWANRGGVDSVTGNSAISKTIATIVYAIIVIFVSIMALEALSIDSISGPASSVLQLIFNAIPNIIAAAILLGIGYLISRFVVQVLKEVLPGLGVDRALAETGMVGEGTTASGIIARVVQVAIILFFAIAATRLLGFPELTAILDQVLELGGRVIFGAVVIAFGFFIANLLARLISGDGENATAATIVRWATIILFV
;
A
#
# COMPACT_ATOMS: atom_id res chain seq x y z
N VAL A 1 -32.95 -28.36 5.75
CA VAL A 1 -32.22 -29.55 6.22
C VAL A 1 -30.78 -29.23 6.55
N ASP A 2 -30.19 -28.13 6.03
CA ASP A 2 -28.75 -27.94 6.08
C ASP A 2 -28.20 -27.07 7.24
N ALA A 3 -29.05 -26.34 7.97
CA ALA A 3 -28.63 -25.53 9.09
C ALA A 3 -28.21 -26.36 10.33
N VAL A 4 -28.85 -27.47 10.56
CA VAL A 4 -28.57 -28.37 11.70
C VAL A 4 -27.26 -29.15 11.51
N ASP A 5 -26.92 -29.48 10.28
CA ASP A 5 -25.67 -30.19 9.95
C ASP A 5 -24.43 -29.26 9.99
N PHE A 6 -24.60 -27.96 9.77
CA PHE A 6 -23.52 -26.96 9.95
C PHE A 6 -23.08 -26.87 11.41
N PHE A 7 -24.03 -26.86 12.34
CA PHE A 7 -23.72 -26.82 13.79
C PHE A 7 -23.09 -28.12 14.31
N LYS A 8 -23.34 -29.27 13.67
CA LYS A 8 -22.71 -30.55 14.05
C LYS A 8 -21.25 -30.70 13.59
N ARG A 9 -20.85 -30.00 12.52
CA ARG A 9 -19.46 -30.09 11.97
C ARG A 9 -18.45 -29.18 12.66
N GLY A 10 -18.89 -28.19 13.43
CA GLY A 10 -18.02 -27.19 14.08
C GLY A 10 -17.46 -27.59 15.44
N THR A 11 -17.95 -28.64 16.08
CA THR A 11 -17.51 -29.05 17.42
C THR A 11 -16.69 -30.33 17.34
N GLY A 12 -15.39 -30.20 17.25
CA GLY A 12 -14.42 -31.30 17.28
C GLY A 12 -14.27 -31.96 18.69
N SER A 13 -15.22 -31.76 19.60
CA SER A 13 -15.39 -32.48 20.84
C SER A 13 -16.88 -32.73 21.01
N GLY A 14 -17.31 -33.99 21.10
CA GLY A 14 -18.69 -34.50 21.06
C GLY A 14 -19.65 -33.97 22.14
N GLN A 15 -19.57 -32.72 22.53
CA GLN A 15 -20.56 -32.05 23.36
C GLN A 15 -21.58 -31.34 22.48
N SER A 16 -22.83 -31.77 22.53
CA SER A 16 -23.91 -31.11 21.81
C SER A 16 -24.09 -29.68 22.33
N LEU A 17 -24.47 -28.72 21.45
CA LEU A 17 -24.80 -27.35 21.84
C LEU A 17 -25.82 -27.32 23.00
N GLY A 18 -26.73 -28.28 23.03
CA GLY A 18 -27.70 -28.45 24.13
C GLY A 18 -27.04 -28.78 25.45
N GLU A 19 -25.98 -29.56 25.47
CA GLU A 19 -25.24 -29.89 26.69
C GLU A 19 -24.45 -28.68 27.23
N SER A 20 -23.85 -27.89 26.33
CA SER A 20 -23.15 -26.65 26.69
C SER A 20 -24.12 -25.61 27.23
N LEU A 21 -25.27 -25.42 26.59
CA LEU A 21 -26.34 -24.54 27.11
C LEU A 21 -26.87 -25.01 28.45
N GLY A 22 -27.08 -26.32 28.60
CA GLY A 22 -27.51 -26.90 29.89
C GLY A 22 -26.52 -26.65 31.03
N LYS A 23 -25.20 -26.72 30.76
CA LYS A 23 -24.17 -26.37 31.74
C LYS A 23 -24.21 -24.91 32.13
N ILE A 24 -24.37 -23.99 31.14
CA ILE A 24 -24.47 -22.55 31.42
C ILE A 24 -25.68 -22.24 32.28
N VAL A 25 -26.87 -22.76 31.95
CA VAL A 25 -28.10 -22.58 32.72
C VAL A 25 -27.93 -23.14 34.12
N SER A 26 -27.36 -24.33 34.27
CA SER A 26 -27.08 -24.94 35.59
C SER A 26 -26.15 -24.06 36.42
N LEU A 27 -25.11 -23.49 35.84
CA LEU A 27 -24.13 -22.63 36.49
C LEU A 27 -24.80 -21.32 36.95
N LEU A 28 -25.68 -20.74 36.16
CA LEU A 28 -26.47 -19.56 36.52
C LEU A 28 -27.41 -19.84 37.69
N ILE A 29 -28.10 -21.00 37.73
CA ILE A 29 -28.97 -21.40 38.85
C ILE A 29 -28.14 -21.56 40.13
N TRP A 30 -26.97 -22.19 40.05
CA TRP A 30 -26.08 -22.33 41.19
C TRP A 30 -25.56 -20.96 41.70
N LEU A 31 -25.20 -20.06 40.78
CA LEU A 31 -24.73 -18.70 41.12
C LEU A 31 -25.84 -17.89 41.83
N PHE A 32 -27.08 -17.98 41.29
CA PHE A 32 -28.25 -17.36 41.90
C PHE A 32 -28.54 -17.93 43.28
N GLY A 33 -28.49 -19.27 43.43
CA GLY A 33 -28.65 -19.93 44.76
C GLY A 33 -27.59 -19.48 45.78
N LEU A 34 -26.33 -19.36 45.31
CA LEU A 34 -25.24 -18.83 46.15
C LEU A 34 -25.52 -17.39 46.58
N LEU A 35 -25.99 -16.53 45.70
CA LEU A 35 -26.33 -15.14 46.00
C LEU A 35 -27.39 -15.05 47.07
N VAL A 36 -28.47 -15.84 46.98
CA VAL A 36 -29.54 -15.89 48.01
C VAL A 36 -29.00 -16.33 49.36
N ILE A 37 -28.10 -17.33 49.38
CA ILE A 37 -27.47 -17.81 50.60
C ILE A 37 -26.61 -16.69 51.24
N LEU A 38 -25.81 -15.98 50.46
CA LEU A 38 -24.95 -14.88 50.93
C LEU A 38 -25.78 -13.72 51.49
N GLN A 39 -26.91 -13.40 50.85
CA GLN A 39 -27.85 -12.38 51.36
C GLN A 39 -28.47 -12.77 52.70
N ILE A 40 -28.92 -14.02 52.85
CA ILE A 40 -29.50 -14.53 54.11
C ILE A 40 -28.46 -14.52 55.24
N LEU A 41 -27.19 -14.81 54.93
CA LEU A 41 -26.08 -14.79 55.88
C LEU A 41 -25.61 -13.37 56.23
N GLY A 42 -26.20 -12.32 55.65
CA GLY A 42 -25.80 -10.93 55.88
C GLY A 42 -24.41 -10.56 55.32
N LEU A 43 -23.86 -11.36 54.41
CA LEU A 43 -22.54 -11.16 53.80
C LEU A 43 -22.62 -10.26 52.55
N GLY A 44 -23.25 -9.09 52.69
CA GLY A 44 -23.49 -8.16 51.58
C GLY A 44 -22.22 -7.71 50.85
N ALA A 45 -21.09 -7.64 51.54
CA ALA A 45 -19.80 -7.28 50.92
C ALA A 45 -19.31 -8.32 49.88
N VAL A 46 -19.70 -9.60 50.07
CA VAL A 46 -19.35 -10.70 49.11
C VAL A 46 -20.47 -10.91 48.10
N ALA A 47 -21.72 -10.60 48.48
CA ALA A 47 -22.87 -10.72 47.62
C ALA A 47 -22.84 -9.71 46.44
N GLY A 48 -22.36 -8.47 46.67
CA GLY A 48 -22.32 -7.41 45.66
C GLY A 48 -21.57 -7.77 44.38
N PRO A 49 -20.33 -8.26 44.46
CA PRO A 49 -19.61 -8.73 43.27
C PRO A 49 -20.30 -9.88 42.53
N VAL A 50 -20.98 -10.79 43.26
CA VAL A 50 -21.70 -11.92 42.63
C VAL A 50 -22.96 -11.42 41.92
N ASP A 51 -23.66 -10.43 42.51
CA ASP A 51 -24.83 -9.78 41.94
C ASP A 51 -24.47 -9.09 40.60
N SER A 52 -23.40 -8.31 40.63
CA SER A 52 -22.88 -7.65 39.40
C SER A 52 -22.48 -8.65 38.31
N LEU A 53 -21.90 -9.80 38.65
CA LEU A 53 -21.60 -10.85 37.68
C LEU A 53 -22.87 -11.44 37.07
N LEU A 54 -23.91 -11.64 37.89
CA LEU A 54 -25.18 -12.18 37.46
C LEU A 54 -25.89 -11.19 36.49
N GLU A 55 -25.96 -9.90 36.88
CA GLU A 55 -26.47 -8.83 36.03
C GLU A 55 -25.75 -8.79 34.66
N ASN A 56 -24.43 -8.75 34.67
CA ASN A 56 -23.65 -8.71 33.45
C ASN A 56 -23.93 -9.92 32.54
N ILE A 57 -24.10 -11.13 33.09
CA ILE A 57 -24.40 -12.32 32.31
C ILE A 57 -25.83 -12.26 31.73
N VAL A 58 -26.81 -11.80 32.52
CA VAL A 58 -28.19 -11.67 32.06
C VAL A 58 -28.32 -10.63 30.95
N ASP A 59 -27.65 -9.50 31.09
CA ASP A 59 -27.62 -8.42 30.11
C ASP A 59 -26.85 -8.81 28.83
N PHE A 60 -25.90 -9.73 28.94
CA PHE A 60 -25.14 -10.23 27.78
C PHE A 60 -26.01 -11.06 26.82
N ILE A 61 -27.07 -11.74 27.31
CA ILE A 61 -27.92 -12.61 26.47
C ILE A 61 -28.67 -11.81 25.37
N PRO A 62 -29.39 -10.72 25.68
CA PRO A 62 -30.02 -9.88 24.65
C PRO A 62 -29.00 -9.30 23.69
N ASN A 63 -27.84 -8.85 24.20
CA ASN A 63 -26.75 -8.29 23.40
C ASN A 63 -26.19 -9.34 22.41
N LEU A 64 -26.05 -10.60 22.84
CA LEU A 64 -25.61 -11.70 21.99
C LEU A 64 -26.58 -11.98 20.83
N ILE A 65 -27.89 -11.93 21.13
CA ILE A 65 -28.92 -12.09 20.09
C ILE A 65 -28.86 -10.92 19.09
N GLY A 66 -28.77 -9.68 19.60
CA GLY A 66 -28.63 -8.47 18.80
C GLY A 66 -27.40 -8.50 17.91
N ALA A 67 -26.25 -8.83 18.48
CA ALA A 67 -25.01 -8.98 17.74
C ALA A 67 -25.08 -10.07 16.65
N GLY A 68 -25.69 -11.21 16.98
CA GLY A 68 -25.91 -12.29 16.01
C GLY A 68 -26.79 -11.88 14.83
N LEU A 69 -27.85 -11.12 15.09
CA LEU A 69 -28.72 -10.56 14.05
C LEU A 69 -27.99 -9.53 13.18
N ILE A 70 -27.25 -8.59 13.79
CA ILE A 70 -26.45 -7.60 13.07
C ILE A 70 -25.43 -8.29 12.16
N PHE A 71 -24.71 -9.28 12.71
CA PHE A 71 -23.72 -10.03 11.93
C PHE A 71 -24.34 -10.80 10.76
N PHE A 72 -25.46 -11.50 11.00
CA PHE A 72 -26.13 -12.27 9.96
C PHE A 72 -26.68 -11.38 8.82
N ILE A 73 -27.38 -10.30 9.18
CA ILE A 73 -27.93 -9.35 8.20
C ILE A 73 -26.80 -8.63 7.47
N GLY A 74 -25.79 -8.17 8.20
CA GLY A 74 -24.64 -7.49 7.63
C GLY A 74 -23.84 -8.38 6.66
N MET A 75 -23.66 -9.67 6.98
CA MET A 75 -23.03 -10.64 6.07
C MET A 75 -23.85 -10.83 4.79
N MET A 76 -25.17 -10.81 4.87
CA MET A 76 -26.05 -10.91 3.70
C MET A 76 -25.89 -9.65 2.82
N VAL A 77 -25.89 -8.47 3.43
CA VAL A 77 -25.68 -7.20 2.72
C VAL A 77 -24.28 -7.16 2.08
N ALA A 78 -23.23 -7.60 2.79
CA ALA A 78 -21.88 -7.69 2.27
C ALA A 78 -21.78 -8.55 1.00
N ARG A 79 -22.46 -9.70 0.97
CA ARG A 79 -22.52 -10.56 -0.23
C ARG A 79 -23.23 -9.88 -1.40
N ILE A 80 -24.37 -9.24 -1.14
CA ILE A 80 -25.13 -8.53 -2.18
C ILE A 80 -24.26 -7.41 -2.80
N VAL A 81 -23.60 -6.61 -1.95
CA VAL A 81 -22.72 -5.52 -2.42
C VAL A 81 -21.55 -6.08 -3.24
N ARG A 82 -20.91 -7.17 -2.78
CA ARG A 82 -19.84 -7.84 -3.54
C ARG A 82 -20.31 -8.27 -4.92
N ASP A 83 -21.47 -8.90 -4.99
CA ASP A 83 -21.99 -9.45 -6.25
C ASP A 83 -22.42 -8.31 -7.21
N LEU A 84 -22.97 -7.23 -6.68
CA LEU A 84 -23.28 -6.01 -7.46
C LEU A 84 -22.00 -5.37 -8.03
N ILE A 85 -20.96 -5.18 -7.22
CA ILE A 85 -19.68 -4.62 -7.67
C ILE A 85 -19.05 -5.51 -8.74
N MET A 86 -19.02 -6.83 -8.49
CA MET A 86 -18.47 -7.77 -9.45
C MET A 86 -19.18 -7.71 -10.78
N THR A 87 -20.53 -7.73 -10.78
CA THR A 87 -21.35 -7.65 -11.99
C THR A 87 -21.16 -6.30 -12.70
N THR A 88 -21.15 -5.20 -11.97
CA THR A 88 -20.94 -3.87 -12.55
C THR A 88 -19.59 -3.74 -13.24
N LEU A 89 -18.50 -4.15 -12.56
CA LEU A 89 -17.15 -4.11 -13.14
C LEU A 89 -17.01 -5.00 -14.37
N GLN A 90 -17.64 -6.18 -14.37
CA GLN A 90 -17.65 -7.09 -15.52
C GLN A 90 -18.46 -6.52 -16.69
N THR A 91 -19.59 -5.84 -16.43
CA THR A 91 -20.42 -5.23 -17.46
C THR A 91 -19.71 -4.07 -18.18
N VAL A 92 -18.86 -3.33 -17.48
CA VAL A 92 -18.04 -2.24 -18.04
C VAL A 92 -16.75 -2.76 -18.70
N ASP A 93 -16.54 -4.07 -18.74
CA ASP A 93 -15.29 -4.67 -19.24
C ASP A 93 -14.03 -4.10 -18.53
N PHE A 94 -14.13 -3.83 -17.22
CA PHE A 94 -13.07 -3.20 -16.44
C PHE A 94 -11.76 -4.00 -16.50
N ASP A 95 -11.85 -5.32 -16.53
CA ASP A 95 -10.69 -6.20 -16.65
C ASP A 95 -9.91 -5.96 -17.94
N LYS A 96 -10.59 -5.74 -19.07
CA LYS A 96 -9.94 -5.41 -20.34
C LYS A 96 -9.28 -4.04 -20.32
N TRP A 97 -9.89 -3.07 -19.65
CA TRP A 97 -9.33 -1.73 -19.52
C TRP A 97 -8.08 -1.73 -18.62
N ALA A 98 -8.13 -2.42 -17.50
CA ALA A 98 -7.01 -2.53 -16.57
C ALA A 98 -5.82 -3.30 -17.20
N ASN A 99 -6.09 -4.34 -17.98
CA ASN A 99 -5.07 -5.14 -18.65
C ASN A 99 -4.32 -4.35 -19.76
N ARG A 100 -4.96 -3.37 -20.40
CA ARG A 100 -4.28 -2.43 -21.31
C ARG A 100 -3.17 -1.62 -20.62
N GLY A 101 -3.26 -1.45 -19.31
CA GLY A 101 -2.22 -0.82 -18.46
C GLY A 101 -1.01 -1.70 -18.15
N GLY A 102 -0.96 -2.96 -18.62
CA GLY A 102 0.16 -3.88 -18.38
C GLY A 102 0.09 -4.62 -17.05
N VAL A 103 -1.07 -4.71 -16.42
CA VAL A 103 -1.28 -5.36 -15.11
C VAL A 103 -1.28 -6.88 -15.20
N ASP A 104 -1.50 -7.45 -16.40
CA ASP A 104 -1.50 -8.90 -16.66
C ASP A 104 -0.23 -9.63 -16.18
N SER A 105 0.91 -8.96 -16.25
CA SER A 105 2.20 -9.55 -15.86
C SER A 105 2.36 -9.72 -14.34
N VAL A 106 1.53 -9.06 -13.53
CA VAL A 106 1.63 -9.03 -12.07
C VAL A 106 0.54 -9.87 -11.40
N THR A 107 -0.68 -9.87 -11.95
CA THR A 107 -1.86 -10.48 -11.30
C THR A 107 -2.25 -11.85 -11.86
N GLY A 108 -1.63 -12.28 -12.96
CA GLY A 108 -2.07 -13.47 -13.68
C GLY A 108 -3.50 -13.32 -14.22
N ASN A 109 -4.08 -14.41 -14.73
CA ASN A 109 -5.43 -14.42 -15.34
C ASN A 109 -6.60 -14.25 -14.33
N SER A 110 -6.33 -13.72 -13.14
CA SER A 110 -7.37 -13.43 -12.14
C SER A 110 -8.08 -12.14 -12.53
N ALA A 111 -9.39 -12.22 -12.71
CA ALA A 111 -10.21 -11.05 -12.99
C ALA A 111 -10.01 -10.00 -11.88
N ILE A 112 -9.48 -8.83 -12.22
CA ILE A 112 -9.24 -7.70 -11.31
C ILE A 112 -10.55 -7.29 -10.65
N SER A 113 -11.64 -7.35 -11.40
CA SER A 113 -13.01 -7.15 -10.92
C SER A 113 -13.36 -8.03 -9.73
N LYS A 114 -12.96 -9.32 -9.76
CA LYS A 114 -13.17 -10.25 -8.64
C LYS A 114 -12.36 -9.85 -7.41
N THR A 115 -11.12 -9.42 -7.62
CA THR A 115 -10.24 -8.98 -6.52
C THR A 115 -10.80 -7.74 -5.84
N ILE A 116 -11.21 -6.72 -6.59
CA ILE A 116 -11.83 -5.50 -6.07
C ILE A 116 -13.11 -5.82 -5.30
N ALA A 117 -14.00 -6.62 -5.88
CA ALA A 117 -15.25 -7.03 -5.21
C ALA A 117 -14.97 -7.80 -3.91
N THR A 118 -13.93 -8.64 -3.88
CA THR A 118 -13.54 -9.39 -2.67
C THR A 118 -12.95 -8.47 -1.59
N ILE A 119 -12.16 -7.47 -1.97
CA ILE A 119 -11.62 -6.47 -1.03
C ILE A 119 -12.77 -5.68 -0.40
N VAL A 120 -13.72 -5.19 -1.21
CA VAL A 120 -14.87 -4.45 -0.68
C VAL A 120 -15.72 -5.34 0.24
N TYR A 121 -15.94 -6.60 -0.13
CA TYR A 121 -16.60 -7.58 0.73
C TYR A 121 -15.89 -7.73 2.07
N ALA A 122 -14.57 -7.88 2.07
CA ALA A 122 -13.78 -8.01 3.29
C ALA A 122 -13.90 -6.76 4.20
N ILE A 123 -13.86 -5.56 3.61
CA ILE A 123 -14.03 -4.31 4.35
C ILE A 123 -15.42 -4.26 5.00
N ILE A 124 -16.49 -4.61 4.28
CA ILE A 124 -17.84 -4.61 4.81
C ILE A 124 -17.99 -5.67 5.92
N VAL A 125 -17.39 -6.86 5.75
CA VAL A 125 -17.40 -7.90 6.80
C VAL A 125 -16.69 -7.43 8.06
N ILE A 126 -15.55 -6.76 7.95
CA ILE A 126 -14.85 -6.16 9.10
C ILE A 126 -15.75 -5.15 9.78
N PHE A 127 -16.39 -4.25 9.02
CA PHE A 127 -17.31 -3.26 9.56
C PHE A 127 -18.48 -3.89 10.32
N VAL A 128 -19.14 -4.88 9.72
CA VAL A 128 -20.24 -5.62 10.33
C VAL A 128 -19.78 -6.37 11.59
N SER A 129 -18.57 -6.94 11.57
CA SER A 129 -18.00 -7.60 12.75
C SER A 129 -17.78 -6.64 13.89
N ILE A 130 -17.30 -5.42 13.62
CA ILE A 130 -17.13 -4.38 14.63
C ILE A 130 -18.48 -3.96 15.21
N MET A 131 -19.50 -3.72 14.37
CA MET A 131 -20.85 -3.41 14.83
C MET A 131 -21.45 -4.52 15.72
N ALA A 132 -21.21 -5.78 15.36
CA ALA A 132 -21.64 -6.92 16.15
C ALA A 132 -20.90 -6.99 17.50
N LEU A 133 -19.60 -6.68 17.54
CA LEU A 133 -18.81 -6.60 18.78
C LEU A 133 -19.24 -5.41 19.66
N GLU A 134 -19.58 -4.28 19.07
CA GLU A 134 -20.15 -3.14 19.81
C GLU A 134 -21.50 -3.52 20.44
N ALA A 135 -22.36 -4.23 19.71
CA ALA A 135 -23.63 -4.72 20.25
C ALA A 135 -23.47 -5.71 21.40
N LEU A 136 -22.34 -6.42 21.47
CA LEU A 136 -21.96 -7.26 22.62
C LEU A 136 -21.51 -6.46 23.85
N SER A 137 -21.34 -5.12 23.73
CA SER A 137 -20.81 -4.25 24.78
C SER A 137 -19.40 -4.66 25.27
N ILE A 138 -18.57 -5.16 24.34
CA ILE A 138 -17.19 -5.56 24.64
C ILE A 138 -16.25 -4.41 24.23
N ASP A 139 -16.24 -3.33 25.00
CA ASP A 139 -15.49 -2.10 24.71
C ASP A 139 -13.98 -2.32 24.53
N SER A 140 -13.44 -3.31 25.24
CA SER A 140 -12.01 -3.65 25.15
C SER A 140 -11.56 -4.08 23.74
N ILE A 141 -12.48 -4.58 22.92
CA ILE A 141 -12.21 -5.07 21.55
C ILE A 141 -12.77 -4.10 20.51
N SER A 142 -13.98 -3.56 20.73
CA SER A 142 -14.64 -2.66 19.78
C SER A 142 -13.87 -1.35 19.57
N GLY A 143 -13.26 -0.79 20.61
CA GLY A 143 -12.46 0.43 20.51
C GLY A 143 -11.26 0.31 19.54
N PRO A 144 -10.32 -0.63 19.76
CA PRO A 144 -9.22 -0.89 18.82
C PRO A 144 -9.70 -1.27 17.40
N ALA A 145 -10.78 -2.06 17.31
CA ALA A 145 -11.35 -2.47 16.02
C ALA A 145 -11.92 -1.29 15.23
N SER A 146 -12.63 -0.38 15.89
CA SER A 146 -13.14 0.87 15.29
C SER A 146 -12.00 1.78 14.81
N SER A 147 -10.87 1.82 15.53
CA SER A 147 -9.69 2.56 15.12
C SER A 147 -9.08 2.00 13.82
N VAL A 148 -8.99 0.67 13.70
CA VAL A 148 -8.55 0.01 12.46
C VAL A 148 -9.49 0.34 11.29
N LEU A 149 -10.79 0.34 11.54
CA LEU A 149 -11.78 0.70 10.52
C LEU A 149 -11.62 2.15 10.05
N GLN A 150 -11.38 3.09 10.96
CA GLN A 150 -11.11 4.49 10.61
C GLN A 150 -9.85 4.62 9.74
N LEU A 151 -8.79 3.85 10.04
CA LEU A 151 -7.58 3.81 9.20
C LEU A 151 -7.90 3.34 7.78
N ILE A 152 -8.73 2.31 7.62
CA ILE A 152 -9.17 1.80 6.32
C ILE A 152 -9.96 2.85 5.56
N PHE A 153 -10.94 3.51 6.19
CA PHE A 153 -11.74 4.55 5.55
C PHE A 153 -10.91 5.77 5.15
N ASN A 154 -9.94 6.16 5.97
CA ASN A 154 -9.02 7.24 5.65
C ASN A 154 -8.04 6.87 4.52
N ALA A 155 -7.71 5.58 4.39
CA ALA A 155 -6.82 5.12 3.32
C ALA A 155 -7.46 5.24 1.92
N ILE A 156 -8.78 5.08 1.79
CA ILE A 156 -9.47 5.11 0.49
C ILE A 156 -9.27 6.45 -0.25
N PRO A 157 -9.57 7.63 0.34
CA PRO A 157 -9.28 8.91 -0.31
C PRO A 157 -7.79 9.10 -0.61
N ASN A 158 -6.91 8.66 0.29
CA ASN A 158 -5.47 8.77 0.10
C ASN A 158 -4.96 7.90 -1.07
N ILE A 159 -5.50 6.70 -1.25
CA ILE A 159 -5.18 5.83 -2.40
C ILE A 159 -5.62 6.48 -3.71
N ILE A 160 -6.82 7.07 -3.74
CA ILE A 160 -7.32 7.77 -4.93
C ILE A 160 -6.43 8.98 -5.25
N ALA A 161 -6.11 9.79 -4.24
CA ALA A 161 -5.24 10.94 -4.40
C ALA A 161 -3.82 10.55 -4.86
N ALA A 162 -3.24 9.49 -4.29
CA ALA A 162 -1.95 8.96 -4.70
C ALA A 162 -1.96 8.43 -6.14
N ALA A 163 -3.03 7.73 -6.55
CA ALA A 163 -3.19 7.26 -7.93
C ALA A 163 -3.29 8.40 -8.94
N ILE A 164 -4.07 9.45 -8.61
CA ILE A 164 -4.17 10.67 -9.43
C ILE A 164 -2.80 11.35 -9.54
N LEU A 165 -2.09 11.48 -8.41
CA LEU A 165 -0.77 12.10 -8.36
C LEU A 165 0.25 11.36 -9.22
N LEU A 166 0.27 10.03 -9.15
CA LEU A 166 1.11 9.18 -10.01
C LEU A 166 0.74 9.30 -11.49
N GLY A 167 -0.57 9.38 -11.79
CA GLY A 167 -1.06 9.60 -13.15
C GLY A 167 -0.58 10.93 -13.72
N ILE A 168 -0.69 12.02 -12.94
CA ILE A 168 -0.18 13.34 -13.29
C ILE A 168 1.33 13.29 -13.48
N GLY A 169 2.07 12.66 -12.57
CA GLY A 169 3.52 12.49 -12.65
C GLY A 169 3.95 11.76 -13.92
N TYR A 170 3.23 10.71 -14.29
CA TYR A 170 3.47 10.00 -15.54
C TYR A 170 3.23 10.88 -16.78
N LEU A 171 2.15 11.64 -16.82
CA LEU A 171 1.85 12.55 -17.92
C LEU A 171 2.91 13.66 -18.05
N ILE A 172 3.30 14.28 -16.94
CA ILE A 172 4.35 15.30 -16.89
C ILE A 172 5.68 14.69 -17.35
N SER A 173 6.06 13.52 -16.83
CA SER A 173 7.31 12.87 -17.21
C SER A 173 7.36 12.58 -18.70
N ARG A 174 6.26 12.10 -19.28
CA ARG A 174 6.17 11.81 -20.73
C ARG A 174 6.32 13.09 -21.57
N PHE A 175 5.67 14.18 -21.17
CA PHE A 175 5.78 15.46 -21.84
C PHE A 175 7.21 16.01 -21.79
N VAL A 176 7.82 16.01 -20.59
CA VAL A 176 9.21 16.49 -20.42
C VAL A 176 10.19 15.66 -21.26
N VAL A 177 10.04 14.33 -21.26
CA VAL A 177 10.85 13.42 -22.08
C VAL A 177 10.74 13.75 -23.57
N GLN A 178 9.51 14.01 -24.03
CA GLN A 178 9.29 14.36 -25.43
C GLN A 178 10.02 15.66 -25.80
N VAL A 179 9.86 16.70 -24.99
CA VAL A 179 10.57 17.98 -25.17
C VAL A 179 12.08 17.78 -25.16
N LEU A 180 12.61 17.01 -24.22
CA LEU A 180 14.05 16.75 -24.13
C LEU A 180 14.59 16.02 -25.36
N LYS A 181 13.85 15.03 -25.89
CA LYS A 181 14.23 14.30 -27.10
C LYS A 181 14.21 15.15 -28.37
N GLU A 182 13.45 16.24 -28.38
CA GLU A 182 13.40 17.20 -29.48
C GLU A 182 14.50 18.26 -29.36
N VAL A 183 14.73 18.77 -28.15
CA VAL A 183 15.64 19.91 -27.89
C VAL A 183 17.11 19.48 -27.80
N LEU A 184 17.42 18.39 -27.07
CA LEU A 184 18.80 17.98 -26.79
C LEU A 184 19.62 17.67 -28.07
N PRO A 185 19.08 16.95 -29.10
CA PRO A 185 19.78 16.74 -30.33
C PRO A 185 20.06 18.04 -31.09
N GLY A 186 19.10 19.00 -31.04
CA GLY A 186 19.26 20.34 -31.64
C GLY A 186 20.37 21.16 -31.00
N LEU A 187 20.66 20.95 -29.72
CA LEU A 187 21.79 21.56 -29.01
C LEU A 187 23.15 20.86 -29.28
N GLY A 188 23.16 19.79 -30.06
CA GLY A 188 24.38 19.06 -30.42
C GLY A 188 24.89 18.11 -29.33
N VAL A 189 24.11 17.81 -28.29
CA VAL A 189 24.50 16.94 -27.16
C VAL A 189 24.90 15.55 -27.64
N ASP A 190 24.22 15.01 -28.65
CA ASP A 190 24.54 13.68 -29.21
C ASP A 190 25.89 13.67 -29.90
N ARG A 191 26.27 14.76 -30.62
CA ARG A 191 27.58 14.87 -31.26
C ARG A 191 28.70 15.03 -30.24
N ALA A 192 28.49 15.89 -29.23
CA ALA A 192 29.50 16.15 -28.22
C ALA A 192 29.84 14.89 -27.39
N LEU A 193 28.87 14.02 -27.14
CA LEU A 193 29.10 12.78 -26.37
C LEU A 193 29.52 11.59 -27.29
N ALA A 194 29.15 11.58 -28.56
CA ALA A 194 29.63 10.57 -29.49
C ALA A 194 31.16 10.68 -29.72
N GLU A 195 31.73 11.88 -29.76
CA GLU A 195 33.18 12.11 -29.86
C GLU A 195 33.97 11.60 -28.64
N THR A 196 33.31 11.41 -27.49
CA THR A 196 33.96 10.88 -26.26
C THR A 196 34.04 9.35 -26.23
N GLY A 197 33.33 8.64 -27.13
CA GLY A 197 33.25 7.18 -27.12
C GLY A 197 32.48 6.58 -25.93
N MET A 198 31.77 7.39 -25.11
CA MET A 198 31.04 6.96 -23.95
C MET A 198 29.67 6.38 -24.28
N VAL A 199 29.15 6.58 -25.45
CA VAL A 199 27.81 6.14 -25.89
C VAL A 199 27.98 4.97 -26.87
N GLY A 200 27.43 3.78 -26.48
CA GLY A 200 27.49 2.58 -27.30
C GLY A 200 26.67 2.70 -28.58
N GLU A 201 27.03 1.88 -29.60
CA GLU A 201 26.34 1.83 -30.90
C GLU A 201 24.83 1.60 -30.70
N GLY A 202 24.00 2.50 -31.23
CA GLY A 202 22.53 2.42 -31.18
C GLY A 202 21.85 3.17 -30.05
N THR A 203 22.59 3.83 -29.15
CA THR A 203 22.01 4.63 -28.05
C THR A 203 22.40 6.10 -28.23
N THR A 204 21.43 7.02 -28.11
CA THR A 204 21.70 8.46 -28.17
C THR A 204 21.86 9.02 -26.75
N ALA A 205 22.80 9.97 -26.59
CA ALA A 205 23.02 10.64 -25.31
C ALA A 205 21.75 11.36 -24.82
N SER A 206 21.06 12.04 -25.71
CA SER A 206 19.76 12.67 -25.47
C SER A 206 18.72 11.67 -24.99
N GLY A 207 18.71 10.44 -25.52
CA GLY A 207 17.82 9.36 -25.08
C GLY A 207 18.11 8.90 -23.65
N ILE A 208 19.38 8.77 -23.26
CA ILE A 208 19.79 8.43 -21.90
C ILE A 208 19.37 9.53 -20.92
N ILE A 209 19.70 10.78 -21.22
CA ILE A 209 19.36 11.94 -20.39
C ILE A 209 17.83 12.03 -20.20
N ALA A 210 17.08 11.93 -21.28
CA ALA A 210 15.61 11.96 -21.23
C ALA A 210 15.05 10.83 -20.35
N ARG A 211 15.63 9.64 -20.38
CA ARG A 211 15.21 8.49 -19.54
C ARG A 211 15.55 8.71 -18.07
N VAL A 212 16.73 9.26 -17.77
CA VAL A 212 17.13 9.59 -16.40
C VAL A 212 16.20 10.63 -15.82
N VAL A 213 15.89 11.69 -16.56
CA VAL A 213 14.94 12.73 -16.15
C VAL A 213 13.53 12.15 -15.95
N GLN A 214 13.10 11.22 -16.81
CA GLN A 214 11.84 10.52 -16.66
C GLN A 214 11.76 9.77 -15.32
N VAL A 215 12.79 8.99 -15.01
CA VAL A 215 12.87 8.23 -13.77
C VAL A 215 12.85 9.17 -12.55
N ALA A 216 13.60 10.27 -12.61
CA ALA A 216 13.64 11.26 -11.52
C ALA A 216 12.27 11.90 -11.27
N ILE A 217 11.53 12.27 -12.33
CA ILE A 217 10.19 12.83 -12.22
C ILE A 217 9.23 11.79 -11.63
N ILE A 218 9.23 10.55 -12.15
CA ILE A 218 8.35 9.50 -11.64
C ILE A 218 8.67 9.20 -10.16
N LEU A 219 9.95 9.15 -9.79
CA LEU A 219 10.38 8.95 -8.40
C LEU A 219 9.90 10.08 -7.49
N PHE A 220 10.01 11.33 -7.93
CA PHE A 220 9.50 12.48 -7.18
C PHE A 220 8.00 12.38 -6.89
N PHE A 221 7.20 12.03 -7.90
CA PHE A 221 5.77 11.82 -7.72
C PHE A 221 5.45 10.56 -6.90
N ALA A 222 6.27 9.51 -7.03
CA ALA A 222 6.14 8.30 -6.19
C ALA A 222 6.39 8.61 -4.71
N ILE A 223 7.41 9.42 -4.38
CA ILE A 223 7.67 9.90 -3.02
C ILE A 223 6.47 10.67 -2.47
N ALA A 224 5.91 11.59 -3.27
CA ALA A 224 4.73 12.34 -2.86
C ALA A 224 3.50 11.43 -2.67
N ALA A 225 3.33 10.42 -3.50
CA ALA A 225 2.26 9.44 -3.37
C ALA A 225 2.42 8.56 -2.12
N THR A 226 3.64 8.11 -1.79
CA THR A 226 3.88 7.31 -0.57
C THR A 226 3.66 8.12 0.71
N ARG A 227 3.94 9.42 0.69
CA ARG A 227 3.61 10.35 1.80
C ARG A 227 2.11 10.45 2.01
N LEU A 228 1.31 10.58 0.94
CA LEU A 228 -0.15 10.59 1.02
C LEU A 228 -0.72 9.27 1.54
N LEU A 229 -0.10 8.15 1.18
CA LEU A 229 -0.50 6.82 1.64
C LEU A 229 -0.12 6.55 3.11
N GLY A 230 0.71 7.39 3.72
CA GLY A 230 1.16 7.22 5.10
C GLY A 230 2.20 6.11 5.28
N PHE A 231 3.06 5.87 4.26
CA PHE A 231 4.17 4.90 4.32
C PHE A 231 5.53 5.60 4.51
N PRO A 232 5.88 6.05 5.73
CA PRO A 232 7.09 6.82 5.99
C PRO A 232 8.38 6.05 5.66
N GLU A 233 8.42 4.74 5.91
CA GLU A 233 9.61 3.91 5.64
C GLU A 233 9.85 3.79 4.13
N LEU A 234 8.80 3.57 3.35
CA LEU A 234 8.89 3.50 1.89
C LEU A 234 9.28 4.87 1.32
N THR A 235 8.71 5.94 1.86
CA THR A 235 9.07 7.32 1.49
C THR A 235 10.56 7.57 1.73
N ALA A 236 11.10 7.20 2.89
CA ALA A 236 12.52 7.36 3.22
C ALA A 236 13.44 6.59 2.27
N ILE A 237 13.07 5.36 1.90
CA ILE A 237 13.82 4.55 0.92
C ILE A 237 13.84 5.25 -0.44
N LEU A 238 12.68 5.73 -0.92
CA LEU A 238 12.59 6.40 -2.22
C LEU A 238 13.35 7.75 -2.22
N ASP A 239 13.28 8.51 -1.13
CA ASP A 239 14.07 9.74 -0.94
C ASP A 239 15.58 9.45 -1.02
N GLN A 240 16.07 8.37 -0.38
CA GLN A 240 17.47 7.95 -0.47
C GLN A 240 17.86 7.54 -1.91
N VAL A 241 17.00 6.83 -2.62
CA VAL A 241 17.24 6.46 -4.03
C VAL A 241 17.33 7.70 -4.90
N LEU A 242 16.45 8.68 -4.70
CA LEU A 242 16.48 9.94 -5.44
C LEU A 242 17.75 10.74 -5.14
N GLU A 243 18.17 10.81 -3.88
CA GLU A 243 19.40 11.49 -3.45
C GLU A 243 20.65 10.83 -4.04
N LEU A 244 20.74 9.49 -3.97
CA LEU A 244 21.84 8.73 -4.59
C LEU A 244 21.87 8.93 -6.11
N GLY A 245 20.71 8.86 -6.76
CA GLY A 245 20.58 9.13 -8.19
C GLY A 245 21.07 10.55 -8.54
N GLY A 246 20.69 11.54 -7.75
CA GLY A 246 21.14 12.92 -7.92
C GLY A 246 22.66 13.07 -7.78
N ARG A 247 23.27 12.42 -6.80
CA ARG A 247 24.74 12.42 -6.60
C ARG A 247 25.47 11.77 -7.79
N VAL A 248 24.93 10.64 -8.28
CA VAL A 248 25.53 9.94 -9.45
C VAL A 248 25.43 10.81 -10.70
N ILE A 249 24.27 11.44 -10.95
CA ILE A 249 24.05 12.33 -12.09
C ILE A 249 24.98 13.53 -12.00
N PHE A 250 25.09 14.15 -10.81
CA PHE A 250 25.99 15.28 -10.60
C PHE A 250 27.44 14.89 -10.85
N GLY A 251 27.90 13.73 -10.33
CA GLY A 251 29.23 13.21 -10.59
C GLY A 251 29.49 12.96 -12.09
N ALA A 252 28.51 12.38 -12.81
CA ALA A 252 28.62 12.17 -14.24
C ALA A 252 28.73 13.49 -15.03
N VAL A 253 27.98 14.54 -14.63
CA VAL A 253 28.08 15.88 -15.24
C VAL A 253 29.44 16.51 -14.97
N VAL A 254 29.97 16.38 -13.76
CA VAL A 254 31.32 16.88 -13.41
C VAL A 254 32.39 16.19 -14.24
N ILE A 255 32.33 14.87 -14.39
CA ILE A 255 33.24 14.09 -15.22
C ILE A 255 33.13 14.51 -16.69
N ALA A 256 31.92 14.61 -17.23
CA ALA A 256 31.69 15.04 -18.61
C ALA A 256 32.25 16.45 -18.88
N PHE A 257 32.08 17.37 -17.94
CA PHE A 257 32.61 18.71 -18.01
C PHE A 257 34.14 18.71 -17.93
N GLY A 258 34.74 17.87 -17.07
CA GLY A 258 36.19 17.65 -17.00
C GLY A 258 36.75 17.12 -18.32
N PHE A 259 36.08 16.16 -18.96
CA PHE A 259 36.46 15.70 -20.30
C PHE A 259 36.39 16.79 -21.35
N PHE A 260 35.34 17.61 -21.33
CA PHE A 260 35.20 18.74 -22.24
C PHE A 260 36.33 19.73 -22.11
N ILE A 261 36.67 20.14 -20.88
CA ILE A 261 37.79 21.05 -20.58
C ILE A 261 39.11 20.41 -20.99
N ALA A 262 39.34 19.15 -20.65
CA ALA A 262 40.55 18.41 -21.02
C ALA A 262 40.79 18.40 -22.53
N ASN A 263 39.75 18.13 -23.32
CA ASN A 263 39.80 18.13 -24.76
C ASN A 263 40.05 19.57 -25.34
N LEU A 264 39.40 20.57 -24.74
CA LEU A 264 39.59 21.96 -25.15
C LEU A 264 41.06 22.40 -24.91
N LEU A 265 41.60 22.14 -23.73
CA LEU A 265 42.99 22.45 -23.42
C LEU A 265 44.01 21.69 -24.28
N ALA A 266 43.75 20.41 -24.52
CA ALA A 266 44.57 19.60 -25.40
C ALA A 266 44.58 20.15 -26.84
N ARG A 267 43.45 20.59 -27.38
CA ARG A 267 43.38 21.23 -28.72
C ARG A 267 44.10 22.55 -28.78
N LEU A 268 44.02 23.37 -27.72
CA LEU A 268 44.74 24.66 -27.64
C LEU A 268 46.26 24.47 -27.63
N ILE A 269 46.76 23.40 -26.99
CA ILE A 269 48.19 23.11 -26.88
C ILE A 269 48.72 22.42 -28.13
N SER A 270 47.90 21.63 -28.83
CA SER A 270 48.28 20.89 -30.04
C SER A 270 48.31 21.76 -31.32
N GLY A 271 48.04 23.05 -31.24
CA GLY A 271 47.78 23.94 -32.36
C GLY A 271 48.88 24.02 -33.45
N ASP A 272 50.14 23.58 -33.23
CA ASP A 272 51.24 23.60 -34.22
C ASP A 272 52.03 22.27 -34.36
N GLY A 273 51.46 21.15 -33.95
CA GLY A 273 52.04 19.82 -34.24
C GLY A 273 53.26 19.37 -33.44
N GLU A 274 54.02 20.26 -32.80
CA GLU A 274 55.23 19.95 -32.03
C GLU A 274 54.98 19.50 -30.59
N ASN A 275 53.78 19.73 -30.04
CA ASN A 275 53.48 19.52 -28.61
C ASN A 275 52.50 18.39 -28.33
N ALA A 276 52.41 17.35 -29.17
CA ALA A 276 51.44 16.26 -28.98
C ALA A 276 51.58 15.52 -27.61
N THR A 277 52.80 15.40 -27.12
CA THR A 277 53.07 14.77 -25.79
C THR A 277 52.61 15.68 -24.65
N ALA A 278 52.81 16.97 -24.74
CA ALA A 278 52.33 17.93 -23.73
C ALA A 278 50.78 18.00 -23.69
N ALA A 279 50.15 18.01 -24.83
CA ALA A 279 48.69 17.97 -24.95
C ALA A 279 48.08 16.68 -24.32
N THR A 280 48.76 15.54 -24.50
CA THR A 280 48.33 14.26 -23.91
C THR A 280 48.47 14.28 -22.38
N ILE A 281 49.58 14.80 -21.84
CA ILE A 281 49.83 14.95 -20.42
C ILE A 281 48.76 15.85 -19.77
N VAL A 282 48.52 17.03 -20.37
CA VAL A 282 47.51 17.99 -19.88
C VAL A 282 46.10 17.38 -19.90
N ARG A 283 45.78 16.67 -20.97
CA ARG A 283 44.49 15.97 -21.08
C ARG A 283 44.30 14.99 -19.93
N TRP A 284 45.25 14.08 -19.69
CA TRP A 284 45.15 13.08 -18.60
C TRP A 284 45.19 13.72 -17.22
N ALA A 285 46.05 14.74 -16.99
CA ALA A 285 46.08 15.47 -15.73
C ALA A 285 44.74 16.15 -15.42
N THR A 286 44.11 16.77 -16.41
CA THR A 286 42.79 17.40 -16.25
C THR A 286 41.71 16.34 -15.99
N ILE A 287 41.71 15.20 -16.69
CA ILE A 287 40.72 14.10 -16.42
C ILE A 287 40.85 13.60 -14.99
N ILE A 288 42.09 13.35 -14.52
CA ILE A 288 42.34 12.85 -13.14
C ILE A 288 41.87 13.86 -12.09
N LEU A 289 41.94 15.15 -12.37
CA LEU A 289 41.48 16.19 -11.43
C LEU A 289 39.97 16.22 -11.23
N PHE A 290 39.19 15.78 -12.27
CA PHE A 290 37.72 15.80 -12.24
C PHE A 290 37.11 14.43 -11.91
N VAL A 291 37.89 13.35 -11.84
CA VAL A 291 37.45 12.00 -11.44
C VAL A 291 37.80 11.76 -9.97
#